data_4e64b86282d9b12d05a9301252d5fcb6
#
_entry.id   4e64b86282d9b12d05a9301252d5fcb6
#
_cell.length_a   1.000
_cell.length_b   1.000
_cell.length_c   1.000
_cell.angle_alpha   90.00
_cell.angle_beta   90.00
_cell.angle_gamma   90.00
#
_symmetry.space_group_name_H-M   'P 1'
#
loop_
_entity.id
_entity.type
_entity.pdbx_description
1 polymer ?
#
loop_
_entity_poly.entity_id
_entity_poly.type
_entity_poly.pdbx_seq_one_letter_code
_entity_poly.pdbx_strand_id
1 'polypeptide(L)'
;MNEVFDIAIVGAGIAGASLAAELAPHAQVLLLEAEDQPGYHTTGRSAAFWSQTYGGPLIQPLTSASGPWLEEHGFLGARGGLTIARADQLHLLDRFEGQFRASGVHMERWDRNQMETVVPGLLPAWVASVYEPDSKDIDVGAVFGHYLGLTRRLGVQVLTRARLASADRAAGVWQLALEDGRRLSSKLLVNAAGAWADEMAQ
;
A
#
# COMPACT_ATOMS: atom_id res chain seq x y z
N MET A 1 34.92 -11.38 -6.96
CA MET A 1 33.70 -12.10 -6.51
C MET A 1 32.59 -11.08 -6.57
N ASN A 2 31.51 -11.36 -7.29
CA ASN A 2 30.35 -10.46 -7.27
C ASN A 2 29.75 -10.48 -5.86
N GLU A 3 29.45 -9.31 -5.33
CA GLU A 3 28.79 -9.15 -4.03
C GLU A 3 27.44 -9.88 -4.05
N VAL A 4 27.12 -10.64 -3.00
CA VAL A 4 25.87 -11.36 -2.85
C VAL A 4 25.05 -10.65 -1.79
N PHE A 5 23.96 -10.01 -2.20
CA PHE A 5 23.03 -9.36 -1.28
C PHE A 5 22.27 -10.39 -0.45
N ASP A 6 21.90 -10.02 0.76
CA ASP A 6 21.03 -10.88 1.55
C ASP A 6 19.64 -10.95 0.92
N ILE A 7 19.12 -9.79 0.48
CA ILE A 7 17.77 -9.67 -0.08
C ILE A 7 17.79 -8.74 -1.30
N ALA A 8 17.22 -9.21 -2.41
CA ALA A 8 16.86 -8.36 -3.55
C ALA A 8 15.34 -8.18 -3.59
N ILE A 9 14.89 -6.94 -3.73
CA ILE A 9 13.47 -6.56 -3.84
C ILE A 9 13.26 -5.97 -5.23
N VAL A 10 12.31 -6.49 -5.98
CA VAL A 10 11.94 -6.01 -7.32
C VAL A 10 10.71 -5.14 -7.25
N GLY A 11 10.85 -3.88 -7.66
CA GLY A 11 9.85 -2.83 -7.60
C GLY A 11 10.06 -1.87 -6.42
N ALA A 12 10.36 -0.61 -6.74
CA ALA A 12 10.54 0.45 -5.75
C ALA A 12 9.29 1.34 -5.60
N GLY A 13 8.10 0.74 -5.66
CA GLY A 13 6.85 1.34 -5.18
C GLY A 13 6.78 1.33 -3.66
N ILE A 14 5.64 1.72 -3.09
CA ILE A 14 5.46 1.80 -1.63
C ILE A 14 5.77 0.47 -0.93
N ALA A 15 5.35 -0.66 -1.49
CA ALA A 15 5.59 -1.99 -0.91
C ALA A 15 7.10 -2.32 -0.84
N GLY A 16 7.83 -2.14 -1.95
CA GLY A 16 9.26 -2.41 -1.98
C GLY A 16 10.08 -1.43 -1.17
N ALA A 17 9.77 -0.14 -1.21
CA ALA A 17 10.48 0.89 -0.46
C ALA A 17 10.29 0.74 1.05
N SER A 18 9.06 0.46 1.52
CA SER A 18 8.81 0.24 2.94
C SER A 18 9.50 -1.03 3.44
N LEU A 19 9.38 -2.15 2.72
CA LEU A 19 10.05 -3.39 3.07
C LEU A 19 11.58 -3.23 3.10
N ALA A 20 12.15 -2.54 2.12
CA ALA A 20 13.59 -2.28 2.07
C ALA A 20 14.06 -1.47 3.28
N ALA A 21 13.30 -0.45 3.68
CA ALA A 21 13.61 0.38 4.85
C ALA A 21 13.59 -0.43 6.15
N GLU A 22 12.58 -1.28 6.32
CA GLU A 22 12.44 -2.13 7.53
C GLU A 22 13.53 -3.21 7.61
N LEU A 23 13.98 -3.75 6.49
CA LEU A 23 14.99 -4.80 6.45
C LEU A 23 16.43 -4.28 6.51
N ALA A 24 16.67 -3.04 6.09
CA ALA A 24 18.01 -2.48 5.98
C ALA A 24 18.86 -2.51 7.29
N PRO A 25 18.30 -2.36 8.50
CA PRO A 25 19.06 -2.50 9.74
C PRO A 25 19.59 -3.92 10.00
N HIS A 26 19.06 -4.92 9.29
CA HIS A 26 19.29 -6.35 9.58
C HIS A 26 19.95 -7.12 8.43
N ALA A 27 19.98 -6.54 7.21
CA ALA A 27 20.43 -7.23 6.01
C ALA A 27 21.00 -6.28 4.96
N GLN A 28 21.86 -6.76 4.08
CA GLN A 28 22.27 -6.07 2.87
C GLN A 28 21.13 -6.15 1.83
N VAL A 29 20.45 -5.03 1.62
CA VAL A 29 19.27 -4.96 0.75
C VAL A 29 19.61 -4.27 -0.57
N LEU A 30 19.20 -4.93 -1.67
CA LEU A 30 19.17 -4.38 -3.03
C LEU A 30 17.72 -4.08 -3.41
N LEU A 31 17.42 -2.87 -3.84
CA LEU A 31 16.10 -2.46 -4.34
C LEU A 31 16.20 -2.13 -5.83
N LEU A 32 15.50 -2.89 -6.67
CA LEU A 32 15.49 -2.73 -8.12
C LEU A 32 14.22 -2.00 -8.57
N GLU A 33 14.39 -1.02 -9.47
CA GLU A 33 13.30 -0.28 -10.10
C GLU A 33 13.50 -0.25 -11.62
N ALA A 34 12.46 -0.61 -12.35
CA ALA A 34 12.51 -0.63 -13.81
C ALA A 34 12.54 0.77 -14.42
N GLU A 35 11.84 1.71 -13.81
CA GLU A 35 11.74 3.09 -14.28
C GLU A 35 12.96 3.94 -13.87
N ASP A 36 13.02 5.16 -14.35
CA ASP A 36 14.10 6.10 -13.99
C ASP A 36 13.92 6.72 -12.60
N GLN A 37 12.71 6.63 -12.04
CA GLN A 37 12.41 7.09 -10.68
C GLN A 37 11.49 6.11 -9.94
N PRO A 38 11.74 5.86 -8.65
CA PRO A 38 10.87 5.05 -7.80
C PRO A 38 9.45 5.61 -7.69
N GLY A 39 8.47 4.71 -7.57
CA GLY A 39 7.07 5.09 -7.35
C GLY A 39 6.34 5.63 -8.56
N TYR A 40 6.89 5.54 -9.76
CA TYR A 40 6.34 6.16 -10.97
C TYR A 40 4.91 5.70 -11.33
N HIS A 41 4.58 4.43 -11.08
CA HIS A 41 3.27 3.85 -11.43
C HIS A 41 2.23 4.04 -10.32
N THR A 42 1.67 2.96 -9.80
CA THR A 42 0.53 2.98 -8.86
C THR A 42 0.78 3.89 -7.64
N THR A 43 1.96 3.85 -7.05
CA THR A 43 2.30 4.68 -5.87
C THR A 43 2.20 6.17 -6.17
N GLY A 44 2.85 6.65 -7.23
CA GLY A 44 2.88 8.08 -7.57
C GLY A 44 1.57 8.60 -8.20
N ARG A 45 0.61 7.72 -8.50
CA ARG A 45 -0.69 8.05 -9.08
C ARG A 45 -1.85 7.76 -8.12
N SER A 46 -1.55 7.38 -6.89
CA SER A 46 -2.54 6.99 -5.89
C SER A 46 -3.11 8.21 -5.19
N ALA A 47 -4.44 8.21 -5.06
CA ALA A 47 -5.17 8.99 -4.06
C ALA A 47 -5.67 7.98 -3.02
N ALA A 48 -4.97 7.88 -1.91
CA ALA A 48 -5.23 6.86 -0.91
C ALA A 48 -5.91 7.44 0.33
N PHE A 49 -6.69 6.61 0.99
CA PHE A 49 -7.27 6.93 2.28
C PHE A 49 -7.10 5.75 3.24
N TRP A 50 -7.02 6.07 4.51
CA TRP A 50 -7.03 5.10 5.59
C TRP A 50 -8.48 4.92 6.04
N SER A 51 -9.05 3.75 5.80
CA SER A 51 -10.38 3.33 6.25
C SER A 51 -10.29 1.91 6.77
N GLN A 52 -10.74 1.72 7.99
CA GLN A 52 -10.65 0.42 8.67
C GLN A 52 -11.55 -0.64 8.04
N THR A 53 -12.55 -0.26 7.27
CA THR A 53 -13.43 -1.21 6.59
C THR A 53 -12.96 -1.59 5.18
N TYR A 54 -12.01 -0.85 4.61
CA TYR A 54 -11.48 -1.12 3.28
C TYR A 54 -10.72 -2.46 3.24
N GLY A 55 -11.03 -3.29 2.25
CA GLY A 55 -10.45 -4.63 2.11
C GLY A 55 -11.14 -5.70 2.97
N GLY A 56 -12.15 -5.34 3.75
CA GLY A 56 -12.97 -6.27 4.53
C GLY A 56 -12.34 -6.70 5.85
N PRO A 57 -13.03 -7.60 6.59
CA PRO A 57 -12.66 -7.96 7.95
C PRO A 57 -11.28 -8.62 8.11
N LEU A 58 -10.76 -9.26 7.05
CA LEU A 58 -9.43 -9.88 7.09
C LEU A 58 -8.29 -8.85 7.04
N ILE A 59 -8.50 -7.74 6.35
CA ILE A 59 -7.51 -6.67 6.21
C ILE A 59 -7.64 -5.65 7.35
N GLN A 60 -8.82 -5.50 7.91
CA GLN A 60 -9.12 -4.53 8.96
C GLN A 60 -8.10 -4.48 10.10
N PRO A 61 -7.63 -5.62 10.68
CA PRO A 61 -6.64 -5.55 11.77
C PRO A 61 -5.31 -4.92 11.36
N LEU A 62 -4.86 -5.16 10.12
CA LEU A 62 -3.64 -4.54 9.58
C LEU A 62 -3.83 -3.04 9.38
N THR A 63 -4.97 -2.63 8.82
CA THR A 63 -5.30 -1.22 8.65
C THR A 63 -5.37 -0.50 10.01
N SER A 64 -6.06 -1.09 10.99
CA SER A 64 -6.13 -0.52 12.35
C SER A 64 -4.76 -0.41 13.01
N ALA A 65 -3.90 -1.42 12.86
CA ALA A 65 -2.55 -1.41 13.41
C ALA A 65 -1.65 -0.34 12.79
N SER A 66 -1.85 0.01 11.51
CA SER A 66 -1.06 1.04 10.82
C SER A 66 -1.46 2.47 11.19
N GLY A 67 -2.71 2.68 11.63
CA GLY A 67 -3.25 4.02 11.91
C GLY A 67 -2.44 4.86 12.90
N PRO A 68 -2.12 4.36 14.09
CA PRO A 68 -1.34 5.12 15.07
C PRO A 68 0.02 5.58 14.55
N TRP A 69 0.72 4.73 13.80
CA TRP A 69 2.00 5.08 13.20
C TRP A 69 1.86 6.18 12.14
N LEU A 70 0.86 6.06 11.26
CA LEU A 70 0.58 7.07 10.23
C LEU A 70 0.20 8.42 10.85
N GLU A 71 -0.58 8.40 11.94
CA GLU A 71 -0.98 9.60 12.69
C GLU A 71 0.21 10.28 13.36
N GLU A 72 1.04 9.52 14.08
CA GLU A 72 2.24 10.02 14.76
C GLU A 72 3.20 10.71 13.79
N HIS A 73 3.30 10.21 12.56
CA HIS A 73 4.16 10.79 11.54
C HIS A 73 3.49 11.93 10.74
N GLY A 74 2.25 12.28 11.06
CA GLY A 74 1.54 13.38 10.40
C GLY A 74 1.13 13.07 8.95
N PHE A 75 0.96 11.80 8.61
CA PHE A 75 0.61 11.37 7.24
C PHE A 75 -0.90 11.28 7.00
N LEU A 76 -1.72 11.51 8.03
CA LEU A 76 -3.17 11.42 7.93
C LEU A 76 -3.84 12.79 8.01
N GLY A 77 -4.73 13.06 7.07
CA GLY A 77 -5.61 14.24 7.06
C GLY A 77 -7.06 13.88 7.38
N ALA A 78 -7.82 14.81 7.97
CA ALA A 78 -9.22 14.58 8.26
C ALA A 78 -10.03 14.40 6.96
N ARG A 79 -10.93 13.39 6.95
CA ARG A 79 -11.77 13.09 5.79
C ARG A 79 -13.21 12.71 6.18
N GLY A 80 -13.39 11.58 6.89
CA GLY A 80 -14.63 10.83 6.97
C GLY A 80 -14.93 10.02 5.72
N GLY A 81 -15.83 9.05 5.82
CA GLY A 81 -16.22 8.20 4.70
C GLY A 81 -17.70 7.84 4.73
N LEU A 82 -18.39 7.87 3.60
CA LEU A 82 -19.78 7.47 3.46
C LEU A 82 -19.91 6.28 2.51
N THR A 83 -20.45 5.18 3.02
CA THR A 83 -20.95 4.08 2.21
C THR A 83 -22.43 4.26 2.04
N ILE A 84 -22.88 4.73 0.85
CA ILE A 84 -24.25 5.15 0.58
C ILE A 84 -25.09 4.03 -0.04
N ALA A 85 -26.41 4.03 0.21
CA ALA A 85 -27.35 3.05 -0.34
C ALA A 85 -28.68 3.66 -0.77
N ARG A 86 -29.28 3.04 -1.78
CA ARG A 86 -30.68 3.28 -2.18
C ARG A 86 -31.61 2.42 -1.33
N ALA A 87 -32.93 2.69 -1.44
CA ALA A 87 -33.94 2.01 -0.65
C ALA A 87 -33.92 0.47 -0.81
N ASP A 88 -33.64 -0.01 -2.02
CA ASP A 88 -33.52 -1.43 -2.35
C ASP A 88 -32.22 -2.08 -1.85
N GLN A 89 -31.26 -1.28 -1.40
CA GLN A 89 -29.90 -1.68 -1.00
C GLN A 89 -29.66 -1.62 0.53
N LEU A 90 -30.66 -1.26 1.33
CA LEU A 90 -30.48 -1.11 2.78
C LEU A 90 -29.92 -2.36 3.44
N HIS A 91 -30.33 -3.55 2.97
CA HIS A 91 -29.81 -4.83 3.45
C HIS A 91 -28.30 -5.01 3.23
N LEU A 92 -27.69 -4.29 2.25
CA LEU A 92 -26.24 -4.30 2.04
C LEU A 92 -25.51 -3.49 3.11
N LEU A 93 -26.10 -2.36 3.56
CA LEU A 93 -25.56 -1.61 4.70
C LEU A 93 -25.62 -2.43 6.00
N ASP A 94 -26.73 -3.15 6.23
CA ASP A 94 -26.88 -4.02 7.40
C ASP A 94 -25.81 -5.13 7.41
N ARG A 95 -25.56 -5.72 6.25
CA ARG A 95 -24.48 -6.69 6.07
C ARG A 95 -23.11 -6.07 6.34
N PHE A 96 -22.84 -4.88 5.78
CA PHE A 96 -21.58 -4.16 5.94
C PHE A 96 -21.32 -3.86 7.41
N GLU A 97 -22.26 -3.24 8.13
CA GLU A 97 -22.13 -3.01 9.58
C GLU A 97 -21.94 -4.31 10.36
N GLY A 98 -22.68 -5.37 9.98
CA GLY A 98 -22.58 -6.69 10.62
C GLY A 98 -21.21 -7.31 10.51
N GLN A 99 -20.49 -7.09 9.41
CA GLN A 99 -19.12 -7.62 9.19
C GLN A 99 -18.10 -7.05 10.17
N PHE A 100 -18.29 -5.81 10.61
CA PHE A 100 -17.33 -5.08 11.46
C PHE A 100 -17.81 -4.89 12.91
N ARG A 101 -18.99 -5.41 13.27
CA ARG A 101 -19.60 -5.20 14.60
C ARG A 101 -18.68 -5.56 15.76
N ALA A 102 -17.85 -6.61 15.61
CA ALA A 102 -16.95 -7.09 16.65
C ALA A 102 -15.53 -6.51 16.54
N SER A 103 -15.25 -5.68 15.54
CA SER A 103 -13.88 -5.20 15.26
C SER A 103 -13.51 -3.92 15.99
N GLY A 104 -14.48 -3.24 16.62
CA GLY A 104 -14.28 -1.94 17.27
C GLY A 104 -14.20 -0.75 16.30
N VAL A 105 -14.48 -0.96 15.00
CA VAL A 105 -14.54 0.13 14.02
C VAL A 105 -15.72 1.04 14.33
N HIS A 106 -15.47 2.34 14.40
CA HIS A 106 -16.51 3.34 14.64
C HIS A 106 -17.30 3.58 13.36
N MET A 107 -18.58 3.23 13.38
CA MET A 107 -19.52 3.39 12.28
C MET A 107 -20.85 3.96 12.80
N GLU A 108 -21.44 4.88 12.05
CA GLU A 108 -22.71 5.51 12.34
C GLU A 108 -23.69 5.30 11.21
N ARG A 109 -24.92 4.93 11.53
CA ARG A 109 -25.99 4.87 10.51
C ARG A 109 -26.56 6.25 10.33
N TRP A 110 -26.50 6.77 9.10
CA TRP A 110 -26.97 8.10 8.75
C TRP A 110 -28.17 8.04 7.80
N ASP A 111 -29.12 8.94 8.04
CA ASP A 111 -30.22 9.23 7.11
C ASP A 111 -29.79 10.24 6.03
N ARG A 112 -30.72 10.51 5.10
CA ARG A 112 -30.45 11.45 4.02
C ARG A 112 -30.08 12.87 4.51
N ASN A 113 -30.77 13.38 5.54
CA ASN A 113 -30.51 14.73 6.03
C ASN A 113 -29.10 14.86 6.60
N GLN A 114 -28.66 13.86 7.34
CA GLN A 114 -27.31 13.80 7.85
C GLN A 114 -26.27 13.72 6.70
N MET A 115 -26.50 12.89 5.68
CA MET A 115 -25.62 12.82 4.52
C MET A 115 -25.49 14.17 3.78
N GLU A 116 -26.59 14.92 3.64
CA GLU A 116 -26.58 16.22 2.95
C GLU A 116 -25.74 17.29 3.66
N THR A 117 -25.45 17.13 4.96
CA THR A 117 -24.56 18.07 5.67
C THR A 117 -23.12 17.99 5.19
N VAL A 118 -22.68 16.85 4.67
CA VAL A 118 -21.29 16.61 4.22
C VAL A 118 -21.19 16.43 2.70
N VAL A 119 -22.29 16.02 2.05
CA VAL A 119 -22.38 15.87 0.57
C VAL A 119 -23.61 16.64 0.05
N PRO A 120 -23.53 17.97 -0.07
CA PRO A 120 -24.63 18.77 -0.60
C PRO A 120 -24.98 18.38 -2.06
N GLY A 121 -26.25 18.30 -2.37
CA GLY A 121 -26.71 17.97 -3.73
C GLY A 121 -26.74 16.47 -4.04
N LEU A 122 -26.70 15.61 -3.03
CA LEU A 122 -26.88 14.19 -3.20
C LEU A 122 -28.22 13.87 -3.90
N LEU A 123 -28.22 13.00 -4.91
CA LEU A 123 -29.42 12.62 -5.63
C LEU A 123 -30.48 11.99 -4.70
N PRO A 124 -31.80 12.22 -4.92
CA PRO A 124 -32.87 11.70 -4.06
C PRO A 124 -32.89 10.17 -3.89
N ALA A 125 -32.31 9.43 -4.82
CA ALA A 125 -32.26 7.97 -4.77
C ALA A 125 -31.42 7.42 -3.61
N TRP A 126 -30.46 8.19 -3.07
CA TRP A 126 -29.60 7.80 -1.96
C TRP A 126 -30.29 8.16 -0.64
N VAL A 127 -30.72 7.17 0.11
CA VAL A 127 -31.62 7.35 1.26
C VAL A 127 -30.96 7.10 2.60
N ALA A 128 -29.86 6.37 2.64
CA ALA A 128 -29.14 6.06 3.88
C ALA A 128 -27.66 5.79 3.61
N SER A 129 -26.86 5.86 4.65
CA SER A 129 -25.44 5.48 4.61
C SER A 129 -24.97 4.87 5.91
N VAL A 130 -23.79 4.24 5.84
CA VAL A 130 -22.89 4.06 6.99
C VAL A 130 -21.81 5.12 6.87
N TYR A 131 -21.62 5.90 7.91
CA TYR A 131 -20.58 6.91 8.03
C TYR A 131 -19.45 6.39 8.92
N GLU A 132 -18.23 6.54 8.46
CA GLU A 132 -17.00 6.23 9.17
C GLU A 132 -16.27 7.54 9.50
N PRO A 133 -16.47 8.13 10.69
CA PRO A 133 -15.88 9.42 11.04
C PRO A 133 -14.36 9.37 11.11
N ASP A 134 -13.80 8.22 11.44
CA ASP A 134 -12.36 8.02 11.61
C ASP A 134 -11.59 7.78 10.31
N SER A 135 -12.29 7.68 9.16
CA SER A 135 -11.62 7.60 7.86
C SER A 135 -10.82 8.87 7.57
N LYS A 136 -9.60 8.71 7.06
CA LYS A 136 -8.64 9.81 6.83
C LYS A 136 -8.01 9.73 5.44
N ASP A 137 -7.62 10.86 4.87
CA ASP A 137 -6.77 10.90 3.70
C ASP A 137 -5.33 10.52 4.09
N ILE A 138 -4.63 9.80 3.20
CA ILE A 138 -3.21 9.52 3.35
C ILE A 138 -2.43 10.46 2.42
N ASP A 139 -1.47 11.20 2.95
CA ASP A 139 -0.46 11.87 2.13
C ASP A 139 0.51 10.81 1.58
N VAL A 140 0.14 10.26 0.43
CA VAL A 140 0.91 9.20 -0.24
C VAL A 140 2.32 9.66 -0.58
N GLY A 141 2.48 10.93 -0.98
CA GLY A 141 3.79 11.50 -1.31
C GLY A 141 4.71 11.56 -0.09
N ALA A 142 4.16 12.00 1.05
CA ALA A 142 4.91 12.07 2.30
C ALA A 142 5.29 10.69 2.84
N VAL A 143 4.35 9.72 2.87
CA VAL A 143 4.64 8.34 3.29
C VAL A 143 5.70 7.69 2.41
N PHE A 144 5.55 7.79 1.10
CA PHE A 144 6.51 7.22 0.16
C PHE A 144 7.88 7.89 0.27
N GLY A 145 7.91 9.23 0.34
CA GLY A 145 9.13 10.00 0.54
C GLY A 145 9.86 9.66 1.84
N HIS A 146 9.11 9.40 2.92
CA HIS A 146 9.66 8.94 4.20
C HIS A 146 10.42 7.62 4.03
N TYR A 147 9.77 6.59 3.48
CA TYR A 147 10.39 5.27 3.30
C TYR A 147 11.56 5.31 2.30
N LEU A 148 11.40 6.00 1.18
CA LEU A 148 12.48 6.13 0.20
C LEU A 148 13.68 6.92 0.76
N GLY A 149 13.43 7.93 1.60
CA GLY A 149 14.46 8.64 2.33
C GLY A 149 15.16 7.75 3.37
N LEU A 150 14.41 6.90 4.05
CA LEU A 150 14.93 5.96 5.04
C LEU A 150 15.80 4.89 4.38
N THR A 151 15.38 4.30 3.25
CA THR A 151 16.21 3.34 2.50
C THR A 151 17.58 3.92 2.17
N ARG A 152 17.61 5.18 1.69
CA ARG A 152 18.87 5.86 1.36
C ARG A 152 19.76 6.09 2.58
N ARG A 153 19.17 6.55 3.69
CA ARG A 153 19.93 6.78 4.95
C ARG A 153 20.49 5.49 5.55
N LEU A 154 19.79 4.38 5.39
CA LEU A 154 20.21 3.07 5.90
C LEU A 154 21.12 2.30 4.95
N GLY A 155 21.52 2.90 3.82
CA GLY A 155 22.49 2.30 2.91
C GLY A 155 21.93 1.22 1.99
N VAL A 156 20.61 1.15 1.77
CA VAL A 156 20.03 0.29 0.76
C VAL A 156 20.56 0.67 -0.62
N GLN A 157 21.04 -0.29 -1.38
CA GLN A 157 21.43 -0.05 -2.76
C GLN A 157 20.17 0.00 -3.64
N VAL A 158 19.80 1.21 -4.06
CA VAL A 158 18.66 1.44 -4.95
C VAL A 158 19.17 1.61 -6.38
N LEU A 159 18.73 0.74 -7.28
CA LEU A 159 19.06 0.79 -8.71
C LEU A 159 17.80 1.11 -9.49
N THR A 160 17.79 2.25 -10.18
CA THR A 160 16.78 2.61 -11.17
C THR A 160 17.22 2.20 -12.58
N ARG A 161 16.31 2.20 -13.55
CA ARG A 161 16.54 1.66 -14.89
C ARG A 161 17.15 0.25 -14.81
N ALA A 162 16.61 -0.54 -13.91
CA ALA A 162 17.12 -1.85 -13.54
C ALA A 162 16.02 -2.91 -13.68
N ARG A 163 15.44 -2.99 -14.89
CA ARG A 163 14.41 -3.99 -15.20
C ARG A 163 15.02 -5.37 -15.15
N LEU A 164 14.41 -6.24 -14.36
CA LEU A 164 14.80 -7.65 -14.24
C LEU A 164 14.35 -8.39 -15.52
N ALA A 165 15.28 -9.05 -16.19
CA ALA A 165 15.02 -9.86 -17.38
C ALA A 165 14.81 -11.33 -17.03
N SER A 166 15.59 -11.86 -16.07
CA SER A 166 15.41 -13.22 -15.53
C SER A 166 15.98 -13.34 -14.13
N ALA A 167 15.47 -14.33 -13.38
CA ALA A 167 15.95 -14.71 -12.08
C ALA A 167 16.01 -16.24 -11.96
N ASP A 168 17.20 -16.79 -11.85
CA ASP A 168 17.43 -18.21 -11.75
C ASP A 168 18.03 -18.58 -10.39
N ARG A 169 17.56 -19.64 -9.76
CA ARG A 169 18.11 -20.08 -8.49
C ARG A 169 19.15 -21.18 -8.71
N ALA A 170 20.41 -20.89 -8.41
CA ALA A 170 21.53 -21.82 -8.52
C ALA A 170 22.34 -21.88 -7.22
N ALA A 171 22.65 -23.07 -6.73
CA ALA A 171 23.42 -23.29 -5.50
C ALA A 171 22.88 -22.51 -4.27
N GLY A 172 21.55 -22.36 -4.16
CA GLY A 172 20.90 -21.66 -3.04
C GLY A 172 20.86 -20.14 -3.15
N VAL A 173 21.40 -19.56 -4.22
CA VAL A 173 21.47 -18.12 -4.48
C VAL A 173 20.70 -17.79 -5.75
N TRP A 174 19.96 -16.68 -5.73
CA TRP A 174 19.32 -16.12 -6.92
C TRP A 174 20.34 -15.39 -7.78
N GLN A 175 20.41 -15.75 -9.05
CA GLN A 175 21.16 -15.07 -10.10
C GLN A 175 20.21 -14.18 -10.87
N LEU A 176 20.42 -12.87 -10.79
CA LEU A 176 19.54 -11.85 -11.37
C LEU A 176 20.21 -11.28 -12.62
N ALA A 177 19.55 -11.38 -13.77
CA ALA A 177 20.00 -10.73 -14.99
C ALA A 177 19.09 -9.53 -15.29
N LEU A 178 19.68 -8.35 -15.46
CA LEU A 178 18.96 -7.14 -15.86
C LEU A 178 19.00 -6.98 -17.39
N GLU A 179 18.00 -6.29 -17.96
CA GLU A 179 17.92 -6.04 -19.40
C GLU A 179 19.15 -5.29 -19.96
N ASP A 180 19.79 -4.48 -19.16
CA ASP A 180 21.01 -3.73 -19.53
C ASP A 180 22.31 -4.55 -19.47
N GLY A 181 22.20 -5.84 -19.17
CA GLY A 181 23.32 -6.78 -19.08
C GLY A 181 23.99 -6.87 -17.71
N ARG A 182 23.64 -6.06 -16.72
CA ARG A 182 24.12 -6.21 -15.33
C ARG A 182 23.69 -7.56 -14.76
N ARG A 183 24.56 -8.19 -13.98
CA ARG A 183 24.27 -9.42 -13.26
C ARG A 183 24.50 -9.19 -11.77
N LEU A 184 23.54 -9.59 -10.96
CA LEU A 184 23.50 -9.42 -9.52
C LEU A 184 23.13 -10.75 -8.86
N SER A 185 23.41 -10.88 -7.56
CA SER A 185 23.07 -12.11 -6.83
C SER A 185 22.50 -11.79 -5.47
N SER A 186 21.53 -12.60 -5.02
CA SER A 186 20.95 -12.46 -3.68
C SER A 186 20.55 -13.81 -3.08
N LYS A 187 20.53 -13.90 -1.76
CA LYS A 187 20.07 -15.11 -1.05
C LYS A 187 18.55 -15.25 -1.10
N LEU A 188 17.83 -14.13 -1.01
CA LEU A 188 16.38 -14.05 -1.11
C LEU A 188 15.99 -13.08 -2.24
N LEU A 189 14.90 -13.41 -2.92
CA LEU A 189 14.27 -12.55 -3.92
C LEU A 189 12.83 -12.25 -3.50
N VAL A 190 12.48 -10.98 -3.47
CA VAL A 190 11.13 -10.51 -3.14
C VAL A 190 10.53 -9.84 -4.36
N ASN A 191 9.35 -10.29 -4.74
CA ASN A 191 8.56 -9.69 -5.81
C ASN A 191 7.63 -8.63 -5.21
N ALA A 192 7.93 -7.35 -5.46
CA ALA A 192 7.14 -6.18 -5.11
C ALA A 192 6.78 -5.36 -6.37
N ALA A 193 6.71 -6.00 -7.54
CA ALA A 193 6.59 -5.39 -8.85
C ALA A 193 5.17 -4.87 -9.18
N GLY A 194 4.26 -4.82 -8.19
CA GLY A 194 2.91 -4.26 -8.38
C GLY A 194 2.13 -4.96 -9.48
N ALA A 195 1.71 -4.23 -10.52
CA ALA A 195 0.94 -4.78 -11.63
C ALA A 195 1.73 -5.78 -12.51
N TRP A 196 3.05 -5.83 -12.37
CA TRP A 196 3.93 -6.76 -13.10
C TRP A 196 4.35 -7.98 -12.27
N ALA A 197 3.75 -8.16 -11.08
CA ALA A 197 4.13 -9.25 -10.19
C ALA A 197 3.94 -10.64 -10.80
N ASP A 198 2.90 -10.83 -11.61
CA ASP A 198 2.63 -12.11 -12.28
C ASP A 198 3.67 -12.42 -13.38
N GLU A 199 4.13 -11.41 -14.11
CA GLU A 199 5.21 -11.56 -15.10
C GLU A 199 6.52 -11.96 -14.44
N MET A 200 6.76 -11.45 -13.22
CA MET A 200 7.95 -11.75 -12.42
C MET A 200 7.92 -13.13 -11.77
N ALA A 201 6.77 -13.78 -11.69
CA ALA A 201 6.58 -15.09 -11.06
C ALA A 201 6.66 -16.26 -12.07
N GLN A 202 6.82 -15.99 -13.35
CA GLN A 202 6.96 -16.97 -14.44
C GLN A 202 8.43 -17.30 -14.69
#